data_f1a0f97071799b43494fb1c141a07447
#
_entry.id   f1a0f97071799b43494fb1c141a07447
#
_cell.length_a   1.000
_cell.length_b   1.000
_cell.length_c   1.000
_cell.angle_alpha   90.00
_cell.angle_beta   90.00
_cell.angle_gamma   90.00
#
_symmetry.space_group_name_H-M   'P 1'
#
loop_
_entity.id
_entity.type
_entity.pdbx_description
1 polymer ?
#
loop_
_entity_poly.entity_id
_entity_poly.type
_entity_poly.pdbx_seq_one_letter_code
_entity_poly.pdbx_strand_id
1 'polypeptide(L)'
;MKICFIDYTKFKYSFNDNDNPLLRGAETTLINLSYNLSLLNNEVYIFNNCSKKLHLKNYYWDDINELDRSQMYFDIAIANGDINLLNKANAKKKFAISYSVQPIEKFIRKNQLFSYLKNKPKIILIGQYHKNKRNILTRIWGYDFLNLAIDDNFLKSNVNIDKNELTNQAIFTSRPDRNGDKLIKIWKDKIIPYNNKIKLLFTPTNEMNDLSKFNIFYRKMKNQLELINDLKNSRVMLVPGHKAELFCLAAEEARELCIPIVTLGIGSLRERVIHNETGFIAKNDEEFAKYTLDLFNDNDLCMQLKKNLYKIRNDNNWINSANSFLKVLEK
;
A
#
# COMPACT_ATOMS: atom_id res chain seq x y z
N MET A 1 -21.98 8.18 13.55
CA MET A 1 -22.19 8.93 12.28
C MET A 1 -22.65 7.97 11.21
N LYS A 2 -23.38 8.49 10.22
CA LYS A 2 -23.79 7.75 9.01
C LYS A 2 -22.82 8.05 7.89
N ILE A 3 -21.95 7.10 7.56
CA ILE A 3 -20.81 7.27 6.62
C ILE A 3 -21.08 6.46 5.36
N CYS A 4 -20.97 7.10 4.19
CA CYS A 4 -21.12 6.47 2.89
C CYS A 4 -19.78 6.43 2.16
N PHE A 5 -19.30 5.25 1.79
CA PHE A 5 -18.22 5.06 0.84
C PHE A 5 -18.78 4.74 -0.54
N ILE A 6 -18.18 5.35 -1.56
CA ILE A 6 -18.60 5.14 -2.95
C ILE A 6 -17.36 4.78 -3.77
N ASP A 7 -17.41 3.63 -4.45
CA ASP A 7 -16.35 3.16 -5.32
C ASP A 7 -16.91 2.64 -6.64
N TYR A 8 -16.09 2.60 -7.67
CA TYR A 8 -16.45 1.98 -8.93
C TYR A 8 -15.24 1.35 -9.61
N THR A 9 -15.32 0.04 -9.82
CA THR A 9 -14.35 -0.75 -10.57
C THR A 9 -15.03 -1.47 -11.73
N LYS A 10 -14.28 -1.84 -12.76
CA LYS A 10 -14.80 -2.65 -13.89
C LYS A 10 -15.12 -4.10 -13.49
N PHE A 11 -14.47 -4.61 -12.45
CA PHE A 11 -14.73 -5.92 -11.87
C PHE A 11 -15.61 -5.77 -10.62
N LYS A 12 -16.31 -6.85 -10.29
CA LYS A 12 -17.16 -6.90 -9.09
C LYS A 12 -16.35 -7.34 -7.88
N TYR A 13 -16.62 -6.72 -6.73
CA TYR A 13 -16.06 -7.14 -5.45
C TYR A 13 -16.95 -6.72 -4.28
N SER A 14 -16.81 -7.39 -3.15
CA SER A 14 -17.48 -7.09 -1.89
C SER A 14 -16.59 -7.42 -0.68
N PHE A 15 -17.13 -7.28 0.53
CA PHE A 15 -16.39 -7.48 1.77
C PHE A 15 -15.66 -8.82 1.89
N ASN A 16 -16.25 -9.91 1.41
CA ASN A 16 -15.69 -11.26 1.55
C ASN A 16 -14.73 -11.68 0.42
N ASP A 17 -14.40 -10.78 -0.49
CA ASP A 17 -13.61 -11.11 -1.68
C ASP A 17 -12.10 -10.89 -1.46
N ASN A 18 -11.59 -11.01 -0.23
CA ASN A 18 -10.18 -10.74 0.11
C ASN A 18 -9.18 -11.56 -0.72
N ASP A 19 -9.57 -12.74 -1.19
CA ASP A 19 -8.74 -13.60 -2.04
C ASP A 19 -8.85 -13.29 -3.55
N ASN A 20 -9.63 -12.27 -3.93
CA ASN A 20 -9.78 -11.88 -5.32
C ASN A 20 -8.46 -11.27 -5.86
N PRO A 21 -7.81 -11.89 -6.84
CA PRO A 21 -6.52 -11.43 -7.36
C PRO A 21 -6.59 -10.09 -8.10
N LEU A 22 -7.78 -9.59 -8.38
CA LEU A 22 -8.00 -8.27 -9.00
C LEU A 22 -7.98 -7.13 -7.99
N LEU A 23 -8.14 -7.41 -6.69
CA LEU A 23 -8.08 -6.38 -5.65
C LEU A 23 -6.68 -5.76 -5.60
N ARG A 24 -6.67 -4.46 -5.44
CA ARG A 24 -5.46 -3.64 -5.30
C ARG A 24 -5.54 -2.87 -4.00
N GLY A 25 -4.49 -2.11 -3.69
CA GLY A 25 -4.40 -1.36 -2.45
C GLY A 25 -5.58 -0.40 -2.19
N ALA A 26 -6.24 0.13 -3.20
CA ALA A 26 -7.40 1.02 -3.03
C ALA A 26 -8.65 0.25 -2.55
N GLU A 27 -8.96 -0.89 -3.17
CA GLU A 27 -10.09 -1.74 -2.83
C GLU A 27 -9.88 -2.40 -1.46
N THR A 28 -8.67 -2.91 -1.21
CA THR A 28 -8.28 -3.46 0.11
C THR A 28 -8.38 -2.41 1.20
N THR A 29 -7.96 -1.16 0.93
CA THR A 29 -8.13 -0.04 1.86
C THR A 29 -9.61 0.23 2.14
N LEU A 30 -10.45 0.26 1.10
CA LEU A 30 -11.89 0.46 1.28
C LEU A 30 -12.50 -0.60 2.18
N ILE A 31 -12.24 -1.88 1.91
CA ILE A 31 -12.77 -3.01 2.69
C ILE A 31 -12.38 -2.87 4.16
N ASN A 32 -11.08 -2.75 4.44
CA ASN A 32 -10.59 -2.77 5.81
C ASN A 32 -10.94 -1.48 6.58
N LEU A 33 -10.80 -0.32 5.96
CA LEU A 33 -11.10 0.95 6.61
C LEU A 33 -12.59 1.07 6.94
N SER A 34 -13.47 0.76 5.98
CA SER A 34 -14.92 0.87 6.18
C SER A 34 -15.42 -0.10 7.26
N TYR A 35 -14.92 -1.33 7.26
CA TYR A 35 -15.26 -2.30 8.29
C TYR A 35 -14.80 -1.85 9.68
N ASN A 36 -13.55 -1.41 9.83
CA ASN A 36 -13.06 -0.95 11.12
C ASN A 36 -13.77 0.33 11.62
N LEU A 37 -14.22 1.21 10.71
CA LEU A 37 -15.07 2.34 11.10
C LEU A 37 -16.44 1.89 11.63
N SER A 38 -17.01 0.80 11.12
CA SER A 38 -18.27 0.24 11.65
C SER A 38 -18.10 -0.35 13.06
N LEU A 39 -16.95 -0.93 13.36
CA LEU A 39 -16.60 -1.41 14.71
C LEU A 39 -16.49 -0.25 15.74
N LEU A 40 -16.27 0.97 15.27
CA LEU A 40 -16.23 2.19 16.08
C LEU A 40 -17.62 2.86 16.25
N ASN A 41 -18.69 2.07 16.22
CA ASN A 41 -20.07 2.50 16.41
C ASN A 41 -20.58 3.52 15.35
N ASN A 42 -20.06 3.47 14.14
CA ASN A 42 -20.62 4.21 13.01
C ASN A 42 -21.50 3.31 12.14
N GLU A 43 -22.54 3.88 11.55
CA GLU A 43 -23.27 3.22 10.46
C GLU A 43 -22.52 3.45 9.15
N VAL A 44 -22.01 2.39 8.54
CA VAL A 44 -21.16 2.47 7.35
C VAL A 44 -21.84 1.79 6.16
N TYR A 45 -22.01 2.55 5.11
CA TYR A 45 -22.63 2.12 3.85
C TYR A 45 -21.56 2.14 2.75
N ILE A 46 -21.46 1.05 2.01
CA ILE A 46 -20.58 0.96 0.85
C ILE A 46 -21.43 0.72 -0.39
N PHE A 47 -21.23 1.55 -1.41
CA PHE A 47 -21.87 1.42 -2.70
C PHE A 47 -20.79 1.28 -3.79
N ASN A 48 -20.75 0.11 -4.42
CA ASN A 48 -19.80 -0.16 -5.50
C ASN A 48 -20.42 -1.09 -6.57
N ASN A 49 -19.61 -1.51 -7.55
CA ASN A 49 -19.96 -2.63 -8.42
C ASN A 49 -19.84 -3.94 -7.61
N CYS A 50 -20.89 -4.26 -6.88
CA CYS A 50 -20.88 -5.23 -5.81
C CYS A 50 -21.03 -6.66 -6.38
N SER A 51 -20.22 -7.60 -5.89
CA SER A 51 -20.35 -9.03 -6.20
C SER A 51 -21.47 -9.69 -5.40
N LYS A 52 -21.60 -9.28 -4.12
CA LYS A 52 -22.59 -9.78 -3.18
C LYS A 52 -22.98 -8.68 -2.18
N LYS A 53 -24.28 -8.50 -1.97
CA LYS A 53 -24.80 -7.62 -0.93
C LYS A 53 -24.53 -8.20 0.45
N LEU A 54 -24.24 -7.32 1.42
CA LEU A 54 -24.04 -7.67 2.82
C LEU A 54 -24.71 -6.64 3.71
N HIS A 55 -25.54 -7.10 4.65
CA HIS A 55 -26.20 -6.25 5.64
C HIS A 55 -25.94 -6.83 7.03
N LEU A 56 -25.07 -6.18 7.79
CA LEU A 56 -24.80 -6.42 9.20
C LEU A 56 -25.39 -5.28 10.04
N LYS A 57 -25.30 -5.37 11.36
CA LYS A 57 -25.90 -4.38 12.27
C LYS A 57 -25.57 -2.91 11.93
N ASN A 58 -24.32 -2.59 11.64
CA ASN A 58 -23.83 -1.22 11.37
C ASN A 58 -23.05 -1.13 10.06
N TYR A 59 -23.07 -2.16 9.21
CA TYR A 59 -22.22 -2.27 8.03
C TYR A 59 -23.02 -2.82 6.86
N TYR A 60 -23.16 -2.00 5.81
CA TYR A 60 -24.03 -2.27 4.67
C TYR A 60 -23.24 -2.20 3.38
N TRP A 61 -23.34 -3.21 2.54
CA TRP A 61 -22.67 -3.27 1.25
C TRP A 61 -23.67 -3.55 0.16
N ASP A 62 -23.85 -2.59 -0.75
CA ASP A 62 -24.85 -2.64 -1.81
C ASP A 62 -24.28 -2.24 -3.17
N ASP A 63 -25.06 -2.53 -4.23
CA ASP A 63 -24.74 -2.09 -5.58
C ASP A 63 -24.86 -0.56 -5.71
N ILE A 64 -23.97 0.05 -6.48
CA ILE A 64 -23.91 1.51 -6.66
C ILE A 64 -25.22 2.09 -7.25
N ASN A 65 -25.99 1.30 -8.01
CA ASN A 65 -27.26 1.73 -8.55
C ASN A 65 -28.35 1.90 -7.48
N GLU A 66 -28.20 1.24 -6.33
CA GLU A 66 -29.11 1.41 -5.20
C GLU A 66 -28.94 2.77 -4.52
N LEU A 67 -27.75 3.36 -4.59
CA LEU A 67 -27.49 4.69 -4.02
C LEU A 67 -28.38 5.77 -4.70
N ASP A 68 -28.51 5.73 -6.03
CA ASP A 68 -29.33 6.67 -6.79
C ASP A 68 -30.84 6.54 -6.43
N ARG A 69 -31.28 5.33 -6.04
CA ARG A 69 -32.68 5.02 -5.69
C ARG A 69 -33.02 5.31 -4.23
N SER A 70 -32.03 5.26 -3.35
CA SER A 70 -32.23 5.24 -1.90
C SER A 70 -32.68 6.59 -1.31
N GLN A 71 -32.42 7.71 -1.98
CA GLN A 71 -32.63 9.09 -1.49
C GLN A 71 -32.05 9.33 -0.08
N MET A 72 -31.09 8.52 0.34
CA MET A 72 -30.49 8.57 1.68
C MET A 72 -29.65 9.84 1.86
N TYR A 73 -29.71 10.40 3.07
CA TYR A 73 -28.83 11.48 3.48
C TYR A 73 -27.78 10.94 4.46
N PHE A 74 -26.52 11.34 4.27
CA PHE A 74 -25.40 10.90 5.07
C PHE A 74 -24.75 12.06 5.82
N ASP A 75 -24.16 11.79 6.97
CA ASP A 75 -23.28 12.78 7.62
C ASP A 75 -22.03 13.02 6.75
N ILE A 76 -21.50 11.93 6.18
CA ILE A 76 -20.25 11.93 5.43
C ILE A 76 -20.39 11.06 4.19
N ALA A 77 -19.94 11.59 3.03
CA ALA A 77 -19.73 10.81 1.82
C ALA A 77 -18.24 10.82 1.40
N ILE A 78 -17.72 9.66 1.10
CA ILE A 78 -16.29 9.45 0.76
C ILE A 78 -16.20 8.76 -0.60
N ALA A 79 -15.66 9.45 -1.60
CA ALA A 79 -15.35 8.84 -2.88
C ALA A 79 -13.98 8.12 -2.81
N ASN A 80 -13.93 6.87 -3.25
CA ASN A 80 -12.71 6.08 -3.32
C ASN A 80 -12.06 6.25 -4.70
N GLY A 81 -11.14 7.21 -4.82
CA GLY A 81 -10.34 7.43 -6.03
C GLY A 81 -10.95 8.31 -7.11
N ASP A 82 -12.27 8.35 -7.30
CA ASP A 82 -12.95 9.16 -8.32
C ASP A 82 -13.96 10.14 -7.72
N ILE A 83 -13.67 11.43 -7.81
CA ILE A 83 -14.50 12.52 -7.26
C ILE A 83 -15.88 12.58 -7.91
N ASN A 84 -16.04 12.13 -9.16
CA ASN A 84 -17.34 12.11 -9.84
C ASN A 84 -18.40 11.30 -9.08
N LEU A 85 -17.99 10.30 -8.32
CA LEU A 85 -18.88 9.47 -7.52
C LEU A 85 -19.64 10.26 -6.45
N LEU A 86 -19.07 11.39 -5.98
CA LEU A 86 -19.74 12.27 -5.02
C LEU A 86 -21.01 12.93 -5.54
N ASN A 87 -21.23 12.95 -6.87
CA ASN A 87 -22.47 13.45 -7.44
C ASN A 87 -23.69 12.56 -7.14
N LYS A 88 -23.44 11.30 -6.76
CA LYS A 88 -24.49 10.30 -6.44
C LYS A 88 -24.95 10.36 -4.98
N ALA A 89 -24.19 11.01 -4.09
CA ALA A 89 -24.50 11.02 -2.66
C ALA A 89 -24.95 12.39 -2.15
N ASN A 90 -26.00 12.40 -1.33
CA ASN A 90 -26.40 13.53 -0.53
C ASN A 90 -25.75 13.43 0.85
N ALA A 91 -24.85 14.36 1.19
CA ALA A 91 -24.14 14.32 2.47
C ALA A 91 -23.77 15.73 2.97
N LYS A 92 -23.68 15.86 4.29
CA LYS A 92 -23.27 17.08 4.98
C LYS A 92 -21.81 17.46 4.69
N LYS A 93 -20.88 16.48 4.78
CA LYS A 93 -19.47 16.64 4.46
C LYS A 93 -19.05 15.66 3.36
N LYS A 94 -18.17 16.09 2.48
CA LYS A 94 -17.70 15.29 1.35
C LYS A 94 -16.18 15.17 1.33
N PHE A 95 -15.68 13.95 1.16
CA PHE A 95 -14.27 13.63 1.10
C PHE A 95 -13.95 12.81 -0.15
N ALA A 96 -12.69 12.85 -0.59
CA ALA A 96 -12.22 11.96 -1.65
C ALA A 96 -10.83 11.41 -1.31
N ILE A 97 -10.73 10.10 -1.15
CA ILE A 97 -9.44 9.41 -0.96
C ILE A 97 -8.74 9.36 -2.31
N SER A 98 -7.48 9.76 -2.34
CA SER A 98 -6.68 9.80 -3.55
C SER A 98 -5.54 8.80 -3.49
N TYR A 99 -5.42 7.98 -4.54
CA TYR A 99 -4.34 7.00 -4.72
C TYR A 99 -3.42 7.34 -5.91
N SER A 100 -3.47 8.59 -6.40
CA SER A 100 -2.64 9.02 -7.52
C SER A 100 -2.20 10.45 -7.36
N VAL A 101 -1.05 10.81 -7.95
CA VAL A 101 -0.53 12.19 -8.00
C VAL A 101 -1.53 13.14 -8.66
N GLN A 102 -2.28 12.65 -9.61
CA GLN A 102 -3.36 13.32 -10.33
C GLN A 102 -2.95 14.72 -10.84
N PRO A 103 -2.11 14.79 -11.88
CA PRO A 103 -1.78 16.05 -12.54
C PRO A 103 -3.08 16.71 -13.09
N ILE A 104 -3.06 18.02 -13.25
CA ILE A 104 -4.27 18.79 -13.56
C ILE A 104 -4.89 18.37 -14.89
N GLU A 105 -4.06 18.01 -15.88
CA GLU A 105 -4.50 17.55 -17.20
C GLU A 105 -5.30 16.23 -17.09
N LYS A 106 -4.87 15.32 -16.21
CA LYS A 106 -5.58 14.06 -15.94
C LYS A 106 -6.89 14.32 -15.20
N PHE A 107 -6.92 15.33 -14.33
CA PHE A 107 -8.10 15.75 -13.59
C PHE A 107 -9.18 16.28 -14.53
N ILE A 108 -8.78 17.14 -15.49
CA ILE A 108 -9.66 17.67 -16.52
C ILE A 108 -10.11 16.56 -17.48
N ARG A 109 -9.18 15.75 -18.00
CA ARG A 109 -9.48 14.64 -18.93
C ARG A 109 -10.45 13.61 -18.36
N LYS A 110 -10.46 13.40 -17.05
CA LYS A 110 -11.41 12.53 -16.36
C LYS A 110 -12.72 13.22 -15.96
N ASN A 111 -12.97 14.43 -16.43
CA ASN A 111 -14.14 15.26 -16.11
C ASN A 111 -14.36 15.44 -14.59
N GLN A 112 -13.28 15.41 -13.79
CA GLN A 112 -13.40 15.54 -12.34
C GLN A 112 -13.47 16.98 -11.86
N LEU A 113 -13.09 17.95 -12.71
CA LEU A 113 -13.04 19.38 -12.34
C LEU A 113 -14.43 19.90 -11.93
N PHE A 114 -15.46 19.62 -12.73
CA PHE A 114 -16.82 20.06 -12.42
C PHE A 114 -17.32 19.48 -11.10
N SER A 115 -17.14 18.16 -10.91
CA SER A 115 -17.53 17.48 -9.68
C SER A 115 -16.75 17.98 -8.47
N TYR A 116 -15.49 18.33 -8.64
CA TYR A 116 -14.64 18.92 -7.61
C TYR A 116 -15.13 20.31 -7.18
N LEU A 117 -15.46 21.18 -8.14
CA LEU A 117 -15.98 22.52 -7.85
C LEU A 117 -17.39 22.46 -7.22
N LYS A 118 -18.25 21.56 -7.71
CA LYS A 118 -19.61 21.36 -7.21
C LYS A 118 -19.63 20.82 -5.79
N ASN A 119 -18.86 19.74 -5.52
CA ASN A 119 -18.93 19.01 -4.26
C ASN A 119 -17.96 19.55 -3.19
N LYS A 120 -16.94 20.33 -3.59
CA LYS A 120 -15.93 20.92 -2.70
C LYS A 120 -15.34 19.91 -1.70
N PRO A 121 -14.90 18.69 -2.13
CA PRO A 121 -14.48 17.67 -1.19
C PRO A 121 -13.13 18.00 -0.55
N LYS A 122 -12.96 17.68 0.72
CA LYS A 122 -11.65 17.60 1.35
C LYS A 122 -10.91 16.38 0.79
N ILE A 123 -9.68 16.57 0.33
CA ILE A 123 -8.90 15.48 -0.28
C ILE A 123 -8.12 14.71 0.78
N ILE A 124 -8.27 13.41 0.79
CA ILE A 124 -7.53 12.53 1.68
C ILE A 124 -6.31 11.95 0.94
N LEU A 125 -5.14 12.21 1.48
CA LEU A 125 -3.84 11.83 0.96
C LEU A 125 -3.24 10.69 1.78
N ILE A 126 -2.39 9.87 1.18
CA ILE A 126 -1.84 8.65 1.81
C ILE A 126 -0.36 8.79 2.21
N GLY A 127 0.19 9.99 2.29
CA GLY A 127 1.55 10.25 2.71
C GLY A 127 2.03 11.66 2.36
N GLN A 128 3.12 12.08 2.95
CA GLN A 128 3.70 13.40 2.74
C GLN A 128 4.29 13.54 1.32
N TYR A 129 4.90 12.47 0.79
CA TYR A 129 5.35 12.44 -0.61
C TYR A 129 4.18 12.67 -1.56
N HIS A 130 3.03 12.05 -1.31
CA HIS A 130 1.82 12.25 -2.09
C HIS A 130 1.38 13.71 -2.07
N LYS A 131 1.35 14.34 -0.87
CA LYS A 131 1.04 15.77 -0.73
C LYS A 131 1.98 16.65 -1.56
N ASN A 132 3.28 16.39 -1.49
CA ASN A 132 4.29 17.20 -2.17
C ASN A 132 4.24 17.08 -3.70
N LYS A 133 3.74 15.95 -4.22
CA LYS A 133 3.60 15.69 -5.67
C LYS A 133 2.25 16.10 -6.24
N ARG A 134 1.21 16.18 -5.42
CA ARG A 134 -0.12 16.55 -5.89
C ARG A 134 -0.22 18.05 -6.11
N ASN A 135 -0.81 18.44 -7.25
CA ASN A 135 -1.05 19.84 -7.59
C ASN A 135 -1.92 20.55 -6.53
N ILE A 136 -1.53 21.77 -6.14
CA ILE A 136 -2.24 22.55 -5.12
C ILE A 136 -3.68 22.85 -5.51
N LEU A 137 -3.95 23.10 -6.80
CA LEU A 137 -5.31 23.40 -7.31
C LEU A 137 -6.29 22.23 -7.12
N THR A 138 -5.78 21.00 -7.04
CA THR A 138 -6.62 19.81 -6.81
C THR A 138 -6.89 19.52 -5.32
N ARG A 139 -6.54 20.44 -4.43
CA ARG A 139 -6.74 20.35 -2.96
C ARG A 139 -7.05 21.69 -2.30
N ILE A 140 -7.59 22.65 -3.05
CA ILE A 140 -7.93 24.01 -2.53
C ILE A 140 -9.02 23.99 -1.46
N TRP A 141 -9.90 22.99 -1.45
CA TRP A 141 -10.93 22.80 -0.42
C TRP A 141 -10.39 22.11 0.84
N GLY A 142 -9.06 22.02 0.96
CA GLY A 142 -8.37 21.38 2.04
C GLY A 142 -7.96 19.94 1.74
N TYR A 143 -7.09 19.44 2.60
CA TYR A 143 -6.64 18.05 2.58
C TYR A 143 -6.39 17.57 4.01
N ASP A 144 -6.35 16.25 4.16
CA ASP A 144 -5.89 15.57 5.36
C ASP A 144 -5.24 14.23 4.97
N PHE A 145 -4.79 13.45 5.94
CA PHE A 145 -4.08 12.20 5.70
C PHE A 145 -4.88 11.00 6.18
N LEU A 146 -4.80 9.92 5.41
CA LEU A 146 -5.15 8.56 5.81
C LEU A 146 -3.87 7.76 6.00
N ASN A 147 -3.63 7.28 7.21
CA ASN A 147 -2.58 6.32 7.48
C ASN A 147 -3.05 4.95 7.00
N LEU A 148 -2.49 4.45 5.89
CA LEU A 148 -2.79 3.11 5.44
C LEU A 148 -2.19 2.10 6.40
N ALA A 149 -2.91 1.01 6.65
CA ALA A 149 -2.47 -0.08 7.48
C ALA A 149 -2.22 -1.35 6.64
N ILE A 150 -1.65 -2.36 7.26
CA ILE A 150 -1.40 -3.66 6.65
C ILE A 150 -2.40 -4.69 7.15
N ASP A 151 -2.45 -5.82 6.49
CA ASP A 151 -3.36 -6.91 6.84
C ASP A 151 -2.96 -7.56 8.19
N ASP A 152 -3.97 -7.98 8.93
CA ASP A 152 -3.84 -8.62 10.23
C ASP A 152 -2.96 -9.88 10.22
N ASN A 153 -2.88 -10.58 9.10
CA ASN A 153 -2.02 -11.77 8.98
C ASN A 153 -0.53 -11.44 9.15
N PHE A 154 -0.09 -10.23 8.70
CA PHE A 154 1.27 -9.76 8.96
C PHE A 154 1.49 -9.43 10.44
N LEU A 155 0.51 -8.76 11.06
CA LEU A 155 0.57 -8.35 12.47
C LEU A 155 0.61 -9.57 13.41
N LYS A 156 -0.21 -10.58 13.13
CA LYS A 156 -0.31 -11.83 13.90
C LYS A 156 0.82 -12.81 13.61
N SER A 157 1.63 -12.55 12.57
CA SER A 157 2.74 -13.44 12.23
C SER A 157 3.80 -13.41 13.31
N ASN A 158 4.18 -14.61 13.78
CA ASN A 158 5.31 -14.74 14.67
C ASN A 158 6.61 -14.43 13.91
N VAL A 159 7.40 -13.51 14.45
CA VAL A 159 8.71 -13.14 13.90
C VAL A 159 9.77 -13.54 14.88
N ASN A 160 10.65 -14.44 14.43
CA ASN A 160 11.83 -14.81 15.20
C ASN A 160 12.99 -13.91 14.79
N ILE A 161 13.67 -13.35 15.80
CA ILE A 161 14.90 -12.56 15.61
C ILE A 161 16.06 -13.41 16.11
N ASP A 162 16.39 -14.48 15.37
CA ASP A 162 17.53 -15.31 15.63
C ASP A 162 18.56 -15.17 14.51
N LYS A 163 19.82 -15.03 14.89
CA LYS A 163 20.95 -14.95 13.96
C LYS A 163 21.10 -16.21 13.10
N ASN A 164 20.72 -17.37 13.64
CA ASN A 164 20.79 -18.66 12.96
C ASN A 164 19.78 -18.81 11.83
N GLU A 165 18.76 -17.94 11.77
CA GLU A 165 17.72 -17.95 10.71
C GLU A 165 18.03 -17.02 9.54
N LEU A 166 19.21 -16.39 9.51
CA LEU A 166 19.61 -15.52 8.40
C LEU A 166 19.86 -16.35 7.13
N THR A 167 19.01 -16.14 6.14
CA THR A 167 19.08 -16.84 4.84
C THR A 167 19.96 -16.10 3.84
N ASN A 168 20.28 -16.76 2.73
CA ASN A 168 20.97 -16.15 1.58
C ASN A 168 19.99 -15.67 0.50
N GLN A 169 18.79 -15.22 0.90
CA GLN A 169 17.74 -14.77 -0.02
C GLN A 169 17.45 -13.29 0.15
N ALA A 170 17.50 -12.55 -0.96
CA ALA A 170 16.85 -11.26 -1.11
C ALA A 170 15.47 -11.44 -1.72
N ILE A 171 14.58 -10.45 -1.53
CA ILE A 171 13.23 -10.50 -2.10
C ILE A 171 12.81 -9.14 -2.70
N PHE A 172 12.03 -9.21 -3.78
CA PHE A 172 11.30 -8.07 -4.36
C PHE A 172 9.83 -8.45 -4.50
N THR A 173 8.95 -7.77 -3.78
CA THR A 173 7.50 -8.06 -3.75
C THR A 173 6.64 -6.96 -4.38
N SER A 174 7.24 -5.83 -4.76
CA SER A 174 6.53 -4.78 -5.48
C SER A 174 6.17 -5.21 -6.92
N ARG A 175 5.26 -4.47 -7.54
CA ARG A 175 4.93 -4.70 -8.94
C ARG A 175 6.17 -4.52 -9.82
N PRO A 176 6.36 -5.35 -10.86
CA PRO A 176 7.54 -5.28 -11.72
C PRO A 176 7.75 -3.92 -12.39
N ASP A 177 6.65 -3.21 -12.76
CA ASP A 177 6.68 -1.86 -13.34
C ASP A 177 7.18 -0.77 -12.34
N ARG A 178 7.52 -1.16 -11.12
CA ARG A 178 8.11 -0.29 -10.10
C ARG A 178 9.63 -0.37 -10.08
N ASN A 179 10.25 -0.24 -11.24
CA ASN A 179 11.71 -0.35 -11.45
C ASN A 179 12.27 -1.75 -11.18
N GLY A 180 11.47 -2.81 -11.42
CA GLY A 180 11.95 -4.18 -11.36
C GLY A 180 13.12 -4.45 -12.32
N ASP A 181 13.05 -3.95 -13.55
CA ASP A 181 14.15 -4.09 -14.54
C ASP A 181 15.43 -3.43 -14.06
N LYS A 182 15.33 -2.28 -13.39
CA LYS A 182 16.48 -1.62 -12.77
C LYS A 182 17.10 -2.48 -11.67
N LEU A 183 16.27 -3.12 -10.83
CA LEU A 183 16.76 -4.05 -9.81
C LEU A 183 17.48 -5.24 -10.45
N ILE A 184 16.88 -5.85 -11.48
CA ILE A 184 17.50 -6.95 -12.20
C ILE A 184 18.88 -6.55 -12.77
N LYS A 185 18.98 -5.33 -13.32
CA LYS A 185 20.24 -4.80 -13.83
C LYS A 185 21.29 -4.63 -12.71
N ILE A 186 20.93 -3.97 -11.61
CA ILE A 186 21.85 -3.80 -10.46
C ILE A 186 22.28 -5.18 -9.92
N TRP A 187 21.35 -6.13 -9.81
CA TRP A 187 21.63 -7.46 -9.32
C TRP A 187 22.65 -8.19 -10.19
N LYS A 188 22.46 -8.20 -11.52
CA LYS A 188 23.36 -8.84 -12.48
C LYS A 188 24.74 -8.20 -12.54
N ASP A 189 24.77 -6.87 -12.57
CA ASP A 189 26.01 -6.13 -12.89
C ASP A 189 26.86 -5.85 -11.64
N LYS A 190 26.20 -5.73 -10.43
CA LYS A 190 26.87 -5.18 -9.24
C LYS A 190 26.72 -6.03 -7.98
N ILE A 191 25.88 -7.06 -7.96
CA ILE A 191 25.68 -7.88 -6.75
C ILE A 191 26.20 -9.30 -6.97
N ILE A 192 25.67 -10.02 -7.94
CA ILE A 192 26.05 -11.41 -8.21
C ILE A 192 27.53 -11.61 -8.52
N PRO A 193 28.23 -10.70 -9.24
CA PRO A 193 29.66 -10.86 -9.47
C PRO A 193 30.52 -10.89 -8.18
N TYR A 194 30.02 -10.30 -7.10
CA TYR A 194 30.73 -10.23 -5.81
C TYR A 194 30.24 -11.27 -4.80
N ASN A 195 29.04 -11.80 -4.94
CA ASN A 195 28.52 -12.87 -4.10
C ASN A 195 27.52 -13.75 -4.86
N ASN A 196 27.98 -14.84 -5.42
CA ASN A 196 27.15 -15.79 -6.20
C ASN A 196 26.42 -16.84 -5.34
N LYS A 197 26.53 -16.80 -4.01
CA LYS A 197 25.82 -17.71 -3.09
C LYS A 197 24.44 -17.20 -2.70
N ILE A 198 24.14 -15.94 -3.00
CA ILE A 198 22.85 -15.31 -2.71
C ILE A 198 21.88 -15.47 -3.86
N LYS A 199 20.58 -15.42 -3.55
CA LYS A 199 19.50 -15.50 -4.54
C LYS A 199 18.52 -14.36 -4.37
N LEU A 200 17.88 -13.95 -5.47
CA LEU A 200 16.80 -12.97 -5.50
C LEU A 200 15.48 -13.67 -5.83
N LEU A 201 14.54 -13.61 -4.92
CA LEU A 201 13.16 -14.02 -5.17
C LEU A 201 12.36 -12.81 -5.68
N PHE A 202 11.86 -12.89 -6.92
CA PHE A 202 11.33 -11.75 -7.65
C PHE A 202 9.84 -11.93 -7.99
N THR A 203 9.05 -10.86 -7.95
CA THR A 203 7.65 -10.87 -8.40
C THR A 203 7.58 -11.21 -9.89
N PRO A 204 6.75 -12.19 -10.31
CA PRO A 204 6.65 -12.58 -11.70
C PRO A 204 6.21 -11.42 -12.60
N THR A 205 6.72 -11.41 -13.82
CA THR A 205 6.35 -10.50 -14.91
C THR A 205 5.41 -11.21 -15.89
N ASN A 206 4.78 -10.48 -16.78
CA ASN A 206 3.96 -11.08 -17.86
C ASN A 206 4.82 -11.96 -18.78
N GLU A 207 6.08 -11.58 -18.99
CA GLU A 207 7.07 -12.35 -19.74
C GLU A 207 8.15 -12.82 -18.77
N MET A 208 8.10 -14.10 -18.39
CA MET A 208 9.09 -14.70 -17.51
C MET A 208 10.27 -15.23 -18.31
N ASN A 209 11.35 -14.45 -18.36
CA ASN A 209 12.62 -14.90 -18.90
C ASN A 209 13.34 -15.80 -17.90
N ASP A 210 14.06 -16.81 -18.35
CA ASP A 210 14.93 -17.59 -17.48
C ASP A 210 16.11 -16.72 -17.00
N LEU A 211 16.10 -16.39 -15.73
CA LEU A 211 17.13 -15.60 -15.05
C LEU A 211 17.92 -16.43 -14.03
N SER A 212 17.75 -17.75 -14.01
CA SER A 212 18.37 -18.68 -13.04
C SER A 212 19.90 -18.60 -13.03
N LYS A 213 20.54 -18.36 -14.19
CA LYS A 213 21.99 -18.13 -14.30
C LYS A 213 22.52 -16.94 -13.49
N PHE A 214 21.62 -16.04 -13.08
CA PHE A 214 21.93 -14.91 -12.20
C PHE A 214 21.36 -15.08 -10.79
N ASN A 215 20.94 -16.31 -10.43
CA ASN A 215 20.28 -16.64 -9.16
C ASN A 215 19.02 -15.79 -8.90
N ILE A 216 18.26 -15.43 -9.95
CA ILE A 216 16.96 -14.77 -9.85
C ILE A 216 15.89 -15.82 -10.11
N PHE A 217 14.95 -15.95 -9.16
CA PHE A 217 13.85 -16.92 -9.23
C PHE A 217 12.53 -16.17 -9.04
N TYR A 218 11.47 -16.62 -9.72
CA TYR A 218 10.16 -16.01 -9.61
C TYR A 218 9.37 -16.62 -8.45
N ARG A 219 8.67 -15.75 -7.71
CA ARG A 219 7.74 -16.16 -6.65
C ARG A 219 6.52 -16.86 -7.23
N LYS A 220 5.92 -17.75 -6.45
CA LYS A 220 4.57 -18.26 -6.71
C LYS A 220 3.57 -17.27 -6.14
N MET A 221 2.71 -16.70 -7.02
CA MET A 221 1.70 -15.71 -6.62
C MET A 221 0.40 -16.45 -6.24
N LYS A 222 0.35 -17.09 -5.07
CA LYS A 222 -0.84 -17.83 -4.66
C LYS A 222 -1.71 -17.04 -3.67
N ASN A 223 -1.25 -16.87 -2.44
CA ASN A 223 -2.00 -16.22 -1.39
C ASN A 223 -1.08 -15.39 -0.47
N GLN A 224 -1.70 -14.68 0.48
CA GLN A 224 -0.98 -13.81 1.40
C GLN A 224 -0.09 -14.59 2.39
N LEU A 225 -0.47 -15.78 2.80
CA LEU A 225 0.34 -16.60 3.71
C LEU A 225 1.65 -17.04 3.04
N GLU A 226 1.63 -17.32 1.73
CA GLU A 226 2.86 -17.60 0.97
C GLU A 226 3.74 -16.34 0.86
N LEU A 227 3.15 -15.15 0.67
CA LEU A 227 3.90 -13.90 0.68
C LEU A 227 4.60 -13.69 2.03
N ILE A 228 3.89 -13.91 3.14
CA ILE A 228 4.45 -13.82 4.49
C ILE A 228 5.60 -14.81 4.66
N ASN A 229 5.44 -16.05 4.19
CA ASN A 229 6.48 -17.06 4.25
C ASN A 229 7.70 -16.70 3.38
N ASP A 230 7.50 -16.21 2.16
CA ASP A 230 8.57 -15.75 1.28
C ASP A 230 9.37 -14.61 1.91
N LEU A 231 8.68 -13.64 2.53
CA LEU A 231 9.30 -12.53 3.25
C LEU A 231 10.09 -13.04 4.47
N LYS A 232 9.49 -13.86 5.33
CA LYS A 232 10.17 -14.41 6.52
C LYS A 232 11.43 -15.21 6.18
N ASN A 233 11.43 -15.88 5.03
CA ASN A 233 12.59 -16.61 4.51
C ASN A 233 13.58 -15.70 3.75
N SER A 234 13.40 -14.39 3.82
CA SER A 234 14.28 -13.43 3.15
C SER A 234 15.08 -12.61 4.17
N ARG A 235 16.34 -12.37 3.85
CA ARG A 235 17.27 -11.58 4.68
C ARG A 235 17.06 -10.09 4.52
N VAL A 236 16.72 -9.67 3.30
CA VAL A 236 16.57 -8.27 2.91
C VAL A 236 15.54 -8.13 1.80
N MET A 237 14.78 -7.04 1.83
CA MET A 237 13.92 -6.63 0.72
C MET A 237 14.63 -5.58 -0.11
N LEU A 238 14.68 -5.78 -1.43
CA LEU A 238 15.33 -4.87 -2.37
C LEU A 238 14.27 -4.11 -3.18
N VAL A 239 14.14 -2.80 -2.96
CA VAL A 239 13.14 -1.96 -3.65
C VAL A 239 13.81 -0.68 -4.14
N PRO A 240 14.21 -0.58 -5.43
CA PRO A 240 14.78 0.66 -5.96
C PRO A 240 13.86 1.86 -5.75
N GLY A 241 12.54 1.64 -5.83
CA GLY A 241 11.51 2.67 -5.73
C GLY A 241 11.11 3.24 -7.09
N HIS A 242 9.96 3.91 -7.13
CA HIS A 242 9.39 4.50 -8.33
C HIS A 242 8.63 5.78 -8.00
N LYS A 243 8.67 6.79 -8.90
CA LYS A 243 8.00 8.09 -8.68
C LYS A 243 6.49 7.98 -8.50
N ALA A 244 5.85 6.95 -9.04
CA ALA A 244 4.42 6.68 -8.86
C ALA A 244 4.10 5.88 -7.59
N GLU A 245 5.10 5.51 -6.78
CA GLU A 245 4.91 4.84 -5.49
C GLU A 245 4.57 5.89 -4.43
N LEU A 246 3.30 5.94 -4.01
CA LEU A 246 2.81 6.98 -3.10
C LEU A 246 2.81 6.54 -1.63
N PHE A 247 2.83 5.23 -1.36
CA PHE A 247 2.84 4.67 -0.01
C PHE A 247 3.80 3.50 0.15
N CYS A 248 3.77 2.53 -0.78
CA CYS A 248 4.51 1.27 -0.75
C CYS A 248 4.09 0.33 0.39
N LEU A 249 2.93 -0.32 0.25
CA LEU A 249 2.46 -1.35 1.20
C LEU A 249 3.48 -2.47 1.38
N ALA A 250 4.13 -2.91 0.30
CA ALA A 250 5.18 -3.94 0.37
C ALA A 250 6.32 -3.60 1.34
N ALA A 251 6.68 -2.30 1.45
CA ALA A 251 7.68 -1.88 2.42
C ALA A 251 7.16 -1.94 3.87
N GLU A 252 5.88 -1.62 4.10
CA GLU A 252 5.27 -1.77 5.43
C GLU A 252 5.11 -3.24 5.83
N GLU A 253 4.75 -4.11 4.89
CA GLU A 253 4.67 -5.56 5.09
C GLU A 253 6.03 -6.14 5.48
N ALA A 254 7.10 -5.74 4.78
CA ALA A 254 8.47 -6.15 5.12
C ALA A 254 8.90 -5.60 6.49
N ARG A 255 8.59 -4.33 6.79
CA ARG A 255 8.86 -3.70 8.09
C ARG A 255 8.24 -4.49 9.23
N GLU A 256 6.97 -4.88 9.07
CA GLU A 256 6.24 -5.64 10.10
C GLU A 256 6.84 -7.02 10.35
N LEU A 257 7.37 -7.65 9.32
CA LEU A 257 8.08 -8.94 9.44
C LEU A 257 9.57 -8.78 9.78
N CYS A 258 10.00 -7.59 10.18
CA CYS A 258 11.39 -7.28 10.55
C CYS A 258 12.41 -7.58 9.43
N ILE A 259 12.02 -7.33 8.17
CA ILE A 259 12.91 -7.48 7.03
C ILE A 259 13.51 -6.11 6.67
N PRO A 260 14.83 -5.90 6.80
CA PRO A 260 15.48 -4.66 6.40
C PRO A 260 15.29 -4.38 4.91
N ILE A 261 15.22 -3.10 4.55
CA ILE A 261 14.99 -2.68 3.16
C ILE A 261 16.20 -1.93 2.64
N VAL A 262 16.65 -2.24 1.41
CA VAL A 262 17.57 -1.40 0.65
C VAL A 262 16.80 -0.74 -0.49
N THR A 263 16.91 0.60 -0.58
CA THR A 263 16.18 1.42 -1.55
C THR A 263 17.03 2.57 -2.08
N LEU A 264 16.67 3.10 -3.27
CA LEU A 264 17.18 4.38 -3.77
C LEU A 264 16.37 5.58 -3.24
N GLY A 265 15.41 5.35 -2.36
CA GLY A 265 14.58 6.40 -1.77
C GLY A 265 13.72 7.16 -2.78
N ILE A 266 13.37 6.54 -3.92
CA ILE A 266 12.50 7.13 -4.94
C ILE A 266 11.05 6.90 -4.53
N GLY A 267 10.22 7.94 -4.69
CA GLY A 267 8.81 7.87 -4.28
C GLY A 267 8.64 8.03 -2.77
N SER A 268 7.70 7.32 -2.19
CA SER A 268 7.39 7.32 -0.75
C SER A 268 8.38 6.51 0.10
N LEU A 269 9.34 5.81 -0.50
CA LEU A 269 10.25 4.93 0.24
C LEU A 269 11.15 5.69 1.24
N ARG A 270 11.39 7.00 1.05
CA ARG A 270 12.04 7.84 2.06
C ARG A 270 11.21 8.01 3.34
N GLU A 271 9.92 7.75 3.28
CA GLU A 271 9.00 7.79 4.42
C GLU A 271 8.86 6.42 5.10
N ARG A 272 9.36 5.35 4.46
CA ARG A 272 9.23 3.95 4.90
C ARG A 272 10.50 3.41 5.53
N VAL A 273 11.66 3.97 5.17
CA VAL A 273 12.96 3.48 5.63
C VAL A 273 13.68 4.58 6.40
N ILE A 274 14.07 4.28 7.63
CA ILE A 274 14.96 5.11 8.43
C ILE A 274 16.38 4.62 8.15
N HIS A 275 17.18 5.47 7.48
CA HIS A 275 18.53 5.11 7.03
C HIS A 275 19.42 4.73 8.21
N ASN A 276 20.13 3.60 8.12
CA ASN A 276 20.96 2.98 9.14
C ASN A 276 20.23 2.41 10.37
N GLU A 277 18.89 2.58 10.45
CA GLU A 277 18.11 2.06 11.59
C GLU A 277 17.20 0.90 11.20
N THR A 278 16.45 1.05 10.09
CA THR A 278 15.49 0.02 9.61
C THR A 278 15.83 -0.51 8.23
N GLY A 279 16.89 0.02 7.62
CA GLY A 279 17.37 -0.32 6.30
C GLY A 279 18.29 0.75 5.75
N PHE A 280 18.51 0.74 4.44
CA PHE A 280 19.42 1.66 3.79
C PHE A 280 18.75 2.43 2.65
N ILE A 281 18.99 3.75 2.59
CA ILE A 281 18.63 4.62 1.48
C ILE A 281 19.93 4.95 0.72
N ALA A 282 20.10 4.33 -0.44
CA ALA A 282 21.27 4.49 -1.29
C ALA A 282 21.10 5.72 -2.21
N LYS A 283 22.20 6.41 -2.50
CA LYS A 283 22.23 7.58 -3.40
C LYS A 283 22.30 7.19 -4.88
N ASN A 284 22.85 6.01 -5.17
CA ASN A 284 23.07 5.49 -6.52
C ASN A 284 23.08 3.95 -6.51
N ASP A 285 23.27 3.36 -7.69
CA ASP A 285 23.24 1.91 -7.89
C ASP A 285 24.43 1.21 -7.22
N GLU A 286 25.59 1.89 -7.08
CA GLU A 286 26.78 1.40 -6.40
C GLU A 286 26.54 1.26 -4.90
N GLU A 287 26.01 2.30 -4.26
CA GLU A 287 25.66 2.24 -2.84
C GLU A 287 24.55 1.22 -2.58
N PHE A 288 23.57 1.09 -3.49
CA PHE A 288 22.51 0.10 -3.37
C PHE A 288 23.09 -1.32 -3.36
N ALA A 289 24.00 -1.61 -4.28
CA ALA A 289 24.68 -2.91 -4.33
C ALA A 289 25.55 -3.13 -3.09
N LYS A 290 26.33 -2.11 -2.68
CA LYS A 290 27.18 -2.16 -1.47
C LYS A 290 26.34 -2.51 -0.24
N TYR A 291 25.28 -1.76 0.06
CA TYR A 291 24.42 -2.02 1.23
C TYR A 291 23.76 -3.40 1.18
N THR A 292 23.41 -3.86 -0.03
CA THR A 292 22.91 -5.20 -0.19
C THR A 292 23.95 -6.25 0.21
N LEU A 293 25.17 -6.14 -0.31
CA LEU A 293 26.27 -7.04 0.02
C LEU A 293 26.67 -6.95 1.49
N ASP A 294 26.72 -5.76 2.08
CA ASP A 294 26.99 -5.56 3.50
C ASP A 294 26.00 -6.35 4.37
N LEU A 295 24.70 -6.30 4.04
CA LEU A 295 23.68 -7.07 4.75
C LEU A 295 23.82 -8.59 4.61
N PHE A 296 24.42 -9.09 3.53
CA PHE A 296 24.69 -10.52 3.37
C PHE A 296 26.01 -10.96 4.03
N ASN A 297 26.99 -10.07 4.10
CA ASN A 297 28.32 -10.38 4.63
C ASN A 297 28.42 -10.11 6.13
N ASP A 298 27.64 -9.18 6.68
CA ASP A 298 27.66 -8.82 8.10
C ASP A 298 26.33 -9.22 8.77
N ASN A 299 26.41 -10.31 9.55
CA ASN A 299 25.25 -10.83 10.29
C ASN A 299 24.85 -9.90 11.44
N ASP A 300 25.79 -9.25 12.10
CA ASP A 300 25.52 -8.39 13.25
C ASP A 300 24.80 -7.11 12.80
N LEU A 301 25.23 -6.51 11.69
CA LEU A 301 24.55 -5.40 11.04
C LEU A 301 23.10 -5.76 10.69
N CYS A 302 22.90 -6.90 10.02
CA CYS A 302 21.57 -7.35 9.67
C CYS A 302 20.66 -7.53 10.91
N MET A 303 21.20 -8.18 11.96
CA MET A 303 20.48 -8.41 13.21
C MET A 303 20.17 -7.12 13.96
N GLN A 304 21.05 -6.13 13.92
CA GLN A 304 20.78 -4.81 14.51
C GLN A 304 19.57 -4.14 13.86
N LEU A 305 19.50 -4.13 12.52
CA LEU A 305 18.36 -3.56 11.80
C LEU A 305 17.06 -4.34 12.09
N LYS A 306 17.11 -5.67 12.12
CA LYS A 306 15.96 -6.51 12.48
C LYS A 306 15.46 -6.21 13.90
N LYS A 307 16.35 -6.03 14.88
CA LYS A 307 15.99 -5.65 16.26
C LYS A 307 15.35 -4.27 16.33
N ASN A 308 15.82 -3.31 15.54
CA ASN A 308 15.22 -1.97 15.48
C ASN A 308 13.81 -2.04 14.88
N LEU A 309 13.64 -2.80 13.79
CA LEU A 309 12.34 -3.06 13.18
C LEU A 309 11.36 -3.71 14.18
N TYR A 310 11.85 -4.66 14.97
CA TYR A 310 11.02 -5.35 15.98
C TYR A 310 10.44 -4.41 17.03
N LYS A 311 11.14 -3.35 17.40
CA LYS A 311 10.67 -2.35 18.37
C LYS A 311 9.49 -1.53 17.88
N ILE A 312 9.32 -1.42 16.56
CA ILE A 312 8.27 -0.59 15.91
C ILE A 312 7.18 -1.45 15.24
N ARG A 313 7.08 -2.72 15.62
CA ARG A 313 6.00 -3.61 15.17
C ARG A 313 4.64 -3.24 15.76
N ASN A 314 3.58 -3.73 15.14
CA ASN A 314 2.17 -3.65 15.56
C ASN A 314 1.55 -2.24 15.60
N ASP A 315 2.28 -1.21 15.22
CA ASP A 315 1.76 0.17 15.25
C ASP A 315 0.77 0.44 14.12
N ASN A 316 0.88 -0.30 13.00
CA ASN A 316 0.20 0.01 11.76
C ASN A 316 -0.96 -0.95 11.44
N ASN A 317 -1.97 -1.00 12.31
CA ASN A 317 -3.17 -1.81 12.15
C ASN A 317 -4.40 -0.97 11.70
N TRP A 318 -5.42 -1.65 11.14
CA TRP A 318 -6.60 -0.99 10.58
C TRP A 318 -7.49 -0.32 11.62
N ILE A 319 -7.55 -0.81 12.86
CA ILE A 319 -8.35 -0.16 13.90
C ILE A 319 -7.72 1.18 14.33
N ASN A 320 -6.39 1.25 14.42
CA ASN A 320 -5.67 2.49 14.70
C ASN A 320 -5.80 3.49 13.53
N SER A 321 -5.73 2.99 12.29
CA SER A 321 -5.98 3.78 11.09
C SER A 321 -7.40 4.36 11.10
N ALA A 322 -8.41 3.54 11.35
CA ALA A 322 -9.81 3.96 11.44
C ALA A 322 -10.05 4.98 12.54
N ASN A 323 -9.49 4.78 13.75
CA ASN A 323 -9.58 5.74 14.84
C ASN A 323 -8.97 7.11 14.48
N SER A 324 -7.80 7.09 13.83
CA SER A 324 -7.14 8.32 13.39
C SER A 324 -7.95 9.01 12.29
N PHE A 325 -8.50 8.24 11.36
CA PHE A 325 -9.31 8.76 10.26
C PHE A 325 -10.65 9.31 10.75
N LEU A 326 -11.27 8.68 11.75
CA LEU A 326 -12.49 9.18 12.37
C LEU A 326 -12.32 10.62 12.89
N LYS A 327 -11.20 10.91 13.54
CA LYS A 327 -10.86 12.28 13.98
C LYS A 327 -10.72 13.28 12.82
N VAL A 328 -10.32 12.81 11.65
CA VAL A 328 -10.25 13.64 10.40
C VAL A 328 -11.66 13.93 9.88
N LEU A 329 -12.57 12.96 9.94
CA LEU A 329 -13.94 13.08 9.46
C LEU A 329 -14.80 14.00 10.36
N GLU A 330 -14.51 14.06 11.64
CA GLU A 330 -15.21 14.89 12.62
C GLU A 330 -14.87 16.39 12.48
N LYS A 331 -13.63 16.74 12.11
CA LYS A 331 -13.22 18.11 11.78
C LYS A 331 -14.00 18.70 10.61
#